data_a62996b7dd2ffaaedb21535218cf2608
#
_entry.id   a62996b7dd2ffaaedb21535218cf2608
#
_cell.length_a   1.000
_cell.length_b   1.000
_cell.length_c   1.000
_cell.angle_alpha   90.00
_cell.angle_beta   90.00
_cell.angle_gamma   90.00
#
_symmetry.space_group_name_H-M   'P 1'
#
loop_
_entity.id
_entity.type
_entity.pdbx_description
1 polymer ?
#
loop_
_entity_poly.entity_id
_entity_poly.type
_entity_poly.pdbx_seq_one_letter_code
_entity_poly.pdbx_strand_id
1 'polypeptide(L)'
;MLSRYDGKAIRLTTTDGEVFTGRAEAFPSGYALDTFGVEEESVCINDTFVFLSQIARIEPPDGFAVTDADRERYDRLTGELLERPFRIVSHLPHPVPKDAGGQAFMVGRYFRLPPQLAVLRRKQARVLLRMNCFADMAVTADGESWEKNPDPERFVKALDDLSGARFLRVLFPSERVMIELNANDARMSVVCEDAATLETIRQLAGAEGLFLWKEQKD
;
A
#
# COMPACT_ATOMS: atom_id res chain seq x y z
N MET A 1 -23.29 11.51 -0.74
CA MET A 1 -23.12 10.37 0.20
C MET A 1 -22.31 9.24 -0.44
N LEU A 2 -22.44 8.98 -1.75
CA LEU A 2 -21.68 7.94 -2.48
C LEU A 2 -20.22 8.34 -2.78
N SER A 3 -19.89 9.64 -2.75
CA SER A 3 -18.51 10.15 -2.98
C SER A 3 -17.44 9.49 -2.10
N ARG A 4 -17.80 8.97 -0.93
CA ARG A 4 -16.87 8.22 -0.05
C ARG A 4 -16.38 6.91 -0.65
N TYR A 5 -17.04 6.41 -1.70
CA TYR A 5 -16.67 5.18 -2.40
C TYR A 5 -15.94 5.45 -3.72
N ASP A 6 -15.80 6.71 -4.11
CA ASP A 6 -15.13 7.10 -5.34
C ASP A 6 -13.69 6.55 -5.39
N GLY A 7 -13.36 5.91 -6.50
CA GLY A 7 -12.07 5.26 -6.72
C GLY A 7 -11.81 4.00 -5.89
N LYS A 8 -12.77 3.51 -5.09
CA LYS A 8 -12.59 2.31 -4.25
C LYS A 8 -13.09 1.05 -4.94
N ALA A 9 -12.41 -0.07 -4.70
CA ALA A 9 -12.97 -1.38 -4.99
C ALA A 9 -14.11 -1.65 -4.01
N ILE A 10 -15.29 -1.98 -4.54
CA ILE A 10 -16.47 -2.29 -3.76
C ILE A 10 -17.20 -3.51 -4.31
N ARG A 11 -17.99 -4.15 -3.44
CA ARG A 11 -19.06 -5.04 -3.81
C ARG A 11 -20.36 -4.31 -3.50
N LEU A 12 -21.18 -4.08 -4.52
CA LEU A 12 -22.46 -3.42 -4.42
C LEU A 12 -23.56 -4.45 -4.67
N THR A 13 -24.53 -4.51 -3.78
CA THR A 13 -25.74 -5.33 -3.96
C THR A 13 -26.92 -4.38 -4.15
N THR A 14 -27.69 -4.60 -5.19
CA THR A 14 -28.88 -3.81 -5.49
C THR A 14 -30.10 -4.32 -4.72
N THR A 15 -31.17 -3.54 -4.70
CA THR A 15 -32.43 -3.88 -4.02
C THR A 15 -33.16 -5.09 -4.64
N ASP A 16 -32.89 -5.38 -5.90
CA ASP A 16 -33.39 -6.56 -6.62
C ASP A 16 -32.44 -7.78 -6.53
N GLY A 17 -31.30 -7.62 -5.82
CA GLY A 17 -30.37 -8.70 -5.51
C GLY A 17 -29.24 -8.90 -6.52
N GLU A 18 -29.11 -8.04 -7.53
CA GLU A 18 -27.93 -8.07 -8.40
C GLU A 18 -26.67 -7.66 -7.64
N VAL A 19 -25.53 -8.25 -8.02
CA VAL A 19 -24.24 -8.00 -7.35
C VAL A 19 -23.21 -7.52 -8.37
N PHE A 20 -22.69 -6.34 -8.12
CA PHE A 20 -21.59 -5.75 -8.88
C PHE A 20 -20.33 -5.71 -8.03
N THR A 21 -19.20 -6.11 -8.60
CA THR A 21 -17.89 -6.02 -7.93
C THR A 21 -16.91 -5.34 -8.87
N GLY A 22 -16.28 -4.29 -8.40
CA GLY A 22 -15.33 -3.52 -9.21
C GLY A 22 -14.94 -2.22 -8.55
N ARG A 23 -14.20 -1.39 -9.28
CA ARG A 23 -13.87 -0.04 -8.87
C ARG A 23 -15.08 0.86 -9.08
N ALA A 24 -15.46 1.57 -8.05
CA ALA A 24 -16.56 2.52 -8.09
C ALA A 24 -16.07 3.88 -8.60
N GLU A 25 -16.87 4.48 -9.48
CA GLU A 25 -16.77 5.90 -9.83
C GLU A 25 -18.07 6.56 -9.38
N ALA A 26 -17.98 7.51 -8.46
CA ALA A 26 -19.16 8.14 -7.86
C ALA A 26 -19.52 9.43 -8.59
N PHE A 27 -20.80 9.57 -8.92
CA PHE A 27 -21.33 10.74 -9.61
C PHE A 27 -22.37 11.48 -8.75
N PRO A 28 -22.30 12.81 -8.69
CA PRO A 28 -23.29 13.64 -7.98
C PRO A 28 -24.65 13.60 -8.68
N SER A 29 -25.71 13.95 -7.95
CA SER A 29 -27.09 13.98 -8.46
C SER A 29 -27.25 14.85 -9.72
N GLY A 30 -26.53 15.97 -9.82
CA GLY A 30 -26.56 16.81 -11.01
C GLY A 30 -26.12 16.11 -12.29
N TYR A 31 -25.10 15.27 -12.22
CA TYR A 31 -24.65 14.47 -13.37
C TYR A 31 -25.72 13.45 -13.81
N ALA A 32 -26.32 12.76 -12.87
CA ALA A 32 -27.37 11.78 -13.16
C ALA A 32 -28.64 12.45 -13.70
N LEU A 33 -28.96 13.68 -13.24
CA LEU A 33 -30.07 14.45 -13.79
C LEU A 33 -29.83 14.84 -15.24
N ASP A 34 -28.64 15.37 -15.57
CA ASP A 34 -28.30 15.79 -16.92
C ASP A 34 -28.18 14.63 -17.92
N THR A 35 -27.75 13.45 -17.43
CA THR A 35 -27.44 12.30 -18.30
C THR A 35 -28.63 11.34 -18.42
N PHE A 36 -29.35 11.10 -17.32
CA PHE A 36 -30.39 10.06 -17.21
C PHE A 36 -31.76 10.61 -16.81
N GLY A 37 -31.87 11.89 -16.47
CA GLY A 37 -33.11 12.51 -16.00
C GLY A 37 -33.52 12.12 -14.58
N VAL A 38 -32.58 11.62 -13.78
CA VAL A 38 -32.79 11.16 -12.39
C VAL A 38 -32.01 12.03 -11.43
N GLU A 39 -32.67 12.67 -10.47
CA GLU A 39 -32.03 13.57 -9.49
C GLU A 39 -31.56 12.78 -8.25
N GLU A 40 -30.60 11.89 -8.41
CA GLU A 40 -29.96 11.17 -7.30
C GLU A 40 -28.48 10.87 -7.60
N GLU A 41 -27.71 10.63 -6.52
CA GLU A 41 -26.32 10.17 -6.66
C GLU A 41 -26.30 8.79 -7.33
N SER A 42 -25.27 8.53 -8.11
CA SER A 42 -25.05 7.22 -8.72
C SER A 42 -23.59 6.76 -8.58
N VAL A 43 -23.40 5.47 -8.75
CA VAL A 43 -22.09 4.81 -8.83
C VAL A 43 -22.02 4.06 -10.15
N CYS A 44 -20.94 4.25 -10.89
CA CYS A 44 -20.60 3.41 -12.04
C CYS A 44 -19.61 2.32 -11.62
N ILE A 45 -19.90 1.07 -11.98
CA ILE A 45 -19.02 -0.09 -11.79
C ILE A 45 -19.05 -0.90 -13.08
N ASN A 46 -17.90 -1.09 -13.72
CA ASN A 46 -17.78 -1.84 -14.96
C ASN A 46 -18.79 -1.34 -16.03
N ASP A 47 -18.83 -0.03 -16.24
CA ASP A 47 -19.73 0.66 -17.18
C ASP A 47 -21.25 0.54 -16.87
N THR A 48 -21.59 0.04 -15.68
CA THR A 48 -22.96 -0.03 -15.20
C THR A 48 -23.23 1.03 -14.16
N PHE A 49 -24.20 1.91 -14.41
CA PHE A 49 -24.67 2.92 -13.46
C PHE A 49 -25.73 2.32 -12.54
N VAL A 50 -25.51 2.50 -11.23
CA VAL A 50 -26.46 2.09 -10.18
C VAL A 50 -26.83 3.34 -9.37
N PHE A 51 -28.09 3.68 -9.29
CA PHE A 51 -28.59 4.86 -8.57
C PHE A 51 -28.72 4.56 -7.07
N LEU A 52 -28.61 5.58 -6.26
CA LEU A 52 -28.64 5.45 -4.80
C LEU A 52 -29.88 4.68 -4.30
N SER A 53 -31.04 4.93 -4.88
CA SER A 53 -32.30 4.23 -4.56
C SER A 53 -32.29 2.73 -4.87
N GLN A 54 -31.44 2.30 -5.80
CA GLN A 54 -31.28 0.91 -6.19
C GLN A 54 -30.26 0.16 -5.33
N ILE A 55 -29.52 0.87 -4.47
CA ILE A 55 -28.44 0.26 -3.66
C ILE A 55 -29.02 -0.25 -2.33
N ALA A 56 -28.98 -1.56 -2.16
CA ALA A 56 -29.31 -2.20 -0.87
C ALA A 56 -28.09 -2.21 0.06
N ARG A 57 -26.87 -2.47 -0.47
CA ARG A 57 -25.64 -2.63 0.32
C ARG A 57 -24.40 -2.28 -0.49
N ILE A 58 -23.45 -1.62 0.16
CA ILE A 58 -22.07 -1.44 -0.35
C ILE A 58 -21.10 -1.93 0.70
N GLU A 59 -20.20 -2.81 0.30
CA GLU A 59 -19.20 -3.41 1.15
C GLU A 59 -17.86 -3.56 0.38
N PRO A 60 -16.72 -3.76 1.05
CA PRO A 60 -15.51 -4.18 0.38
C PRO A 60 -15.75 -5.50 -0.38
N PRO A 61 -15.06 -5.75 -1.51
CA PRO A 61 -15.16 -7.02 -2.22
C PRO A 61 -14.76 -8.18 -1.31
N ASP A 62 -15.31 -9.37 -1.57
CA ASP A 62 -14.90 -10.59 -0.87
C ASP A 62 -13.39 -10.77 -0.99
N GLY A 63 -12.73 -11.03 0.13
CA GLY A 63 -11.27 -11.17 0.21
C GLY A 63 -10.49 -9.87 0.46
N PHE A 64 -11.14 -8.69 0.39
CA PHE A 64 -10.51 -7.38 0.69
C PHE A 64 -10.96 -6.77 2.03
N ALA A 65 -12.06 -7.24 2.60
CA ALA A 65 -12.47 -6.82 3.93
C ALA A 65 -11.51 -7.36 4.99
N VAL A 66 -11.03 -6.47 5.87
CA VAL A 66 -10.26 -6.87 7.05
C VAL A 66 -11.23 -7.23 8.15
N THR A 67 -11.26 -8.51 8.52
CA THR A 67 -12.05 -9.00 9.65
C THR A 67 -11.35 -8.73 10.98
N ASP A 68 -12.06 -8.87 12.11
CA ASP A 68 -11.43 -8.77 13.43
C ASP A 68 -10.35 -9.85 13.63
N ALA A 69 -10.58 -11.05 13.11
CA ALA A 69 -9.59 -12.13 13.12
C ALA A 69 -8.33 -11.81 12.28
N ASP A 70 -8.51 -11.13 11.14
CA ASP A 70 -7.35 -10.64 10.35
C ASP A 70 -6.57 -9.59 11.13
N ARG A 71 -7.27 -8.64 11.77
CA ARG A 71 -6.64 -7.59 12.59
C ARG A 71 -5.82 -8.20 13.73
N GLU A 72 -6.41 -9.09 14.52
CA GLU A 72 -5.69 -9.78 15.60
C GLU A 72 -4.48 -10.56 15.09
N ARG A 73 -4.59 -11.18 13.90
CA ARG A 73 -3.49 -11.87 13.26
C ARG A 73 -2.38 -10.92 12.84
N TYR A 74 -2.74 -9.76 12.24
CA TYR A 74 -1.76 -8.76 11.78
C TYR A 74 -1.03 -8.12 12.95
N ASP A 75 -1.74 -7.76 14.02
CA ASP A 75 -1.14 -7.16 15.21
C ASP A 75 -0.19 -8.13 15.91
N ARG A 76 -0.60 -9.40 16.08
CA ARG A 76 0.26 -10.43 16.66
C ARG A 76 1.52 -10.67 15.79
N LEU A 77 1.35 -10.84 14.49
CA LEU A 77 2.47 -11.04 13.56
C LEU A 77 3.41 -9.84 13.56
N THR A 78 2.89 -8.64 13.60
CA THR A 78 3.69 -7.41 13.72
C THR A 78 4.53 -7.44 14.98
N GLY A 79 3.95 -7.77 16.15
CA GLY A 79 4.67 -7.89 17.40
C GLY A 79 5.82 -8.91 17.32
N GLU A 80 5.55 -10.09 16.75
CA GLU A 80 6.57 -11.13 16.55
C GLU A 80 7.72 -10.67 15.65
N LEU A 81 7.40 -9.97 14.55
CA LEU A 81 8.40 -9.54 13.57
C LEU A 81 9.22 -8.33 14.03
N LEU A 82 8.68 -7.45 14.86
CA LEU A 82 9.42 -6.32 15.42
C LEU A 82 10.59 -6.76 16.30
N GLU A 83 10.54 -7.96 16.90
CA GLU A 83 11.63 -8.54 17.71
C GLU A 83 12.75 -9.16 16.84
N ARG A 84 12.59 -9.20 15.53
CA ARG A 84 13.53 -9.86 14.61
C ARG A 84 14.49 -8.88 13.96
N PRO A 85 15.69 -9.34 13.59
CA PRO A 85 16.63 -8.49 12.85
C PRO A 85 16.06 -8.14 11.49
N PHE A 86 16.22 -6.89 11.09
CA PHE A 86 15.80 -6.41 9.78
C PHE A 86 16.96 -6.33 8.78
N ARG A 87 16.58 -6.24 7.54
CA ARG A 87 17.45 -5.92 6.40
C ARG A 87 17.04 -4.60 5.82
N ILE A 88 17.89 -4.02 4.98
CA ILE A 88 17.63 -2.74 4.34
C ILE A 88 17.51 -2.95 2.83
N VAL A 89 16.47 -2.40 2.23
CA VAL A 89 16.38 -2.15 0.79
C VAL A 89 16.66 -0.68 0.54
N SER A 90 17.69 -0.39 -0.25
CA SER A 90 18.20 0.95 -0.48
C SER A 90 18.62 1.16 -1.94
N HIS A 91 18.73 2.42 -2.36
CA HIS A 91 19.36 2.79 -3.63
C HIS A 91 20.90 2.64 -3.61
N LEU A 92 21.48 2.43 -2.42
CA LEU A 92 22.90 2.15 -2.27
C LEU A 92 23.16 0.65 -2.15
N PRO A 93 24.22 0.10 -2.77
CA PRO A 93 24.51 -1.33 -2.79
C PRO A 93 24.95 -1.88 -1.43
N HIS A 94 25.45 -1.02 -0.55
CA HIS A 94 25.91 -1.36 0.81
C HIS A 94 25.86 -0.12 1.72
N PRO A 95 25.98 -0.30 3.04
CA PRO A 95 26.03 0.80 3.98
C PRO A 95 27.16 1.79 3.65
N VAL A 96 26.88 3.08 3.88
CA VAL A 96 27.92 4.11 3.81
C VAL A 96 28.86 3.89 5.00
N PRO A 97 30.20 3.86 4.79
CA PRO A 97 31.17 3.75 5.88
C PRO A 97 30.99 4.88 6.91
N LYS A 98 31.21 4.57 8.19
CA LYS A 98 31.06 5.58 9.28
C LYS A 98 32.00 6.74 9.16
N ASP A 99 33.17 6.52 8.57
CA ASP A 99 34.22 7.53 8.30
C ASP A 99 34.03 8.23 6.94
N ALA A 100 32.94 7.90 6.21
CA ALA A 100 32.64 8.60 4.97
C ALA A 100 32.41 10.09 5.24
N GLY A 101 33.20 10.91 4.56
CA GLY A 101 33.23 12.37 4.76
C GLY A 101 31.94 13.08 4.31
N GLY A 102 31.99 14.41 4.36
CA GLY A 102 30.85 15.28 4.06
C GLY A 102 30.16 15.02 2.71
N GLN A 103 30.85 14.43 1.73
CA GLN A 103 30.28 14.07 0.44
C GLN A 103 29.11 13.06 0.58
N ALA A 104 29.28 12.03 1.42
CA ALA A 104 28.19 11.06 1.67
C ALA A 104 26.95 11.71 2.30
N PHE A 105 27.17 12.65 3.21
CA PHE A 105 26.10 13.44 3.81
C PHE A 105 25.37 14.30 2.76
N MET A 106 26.09 14.99 1.89
CA MET A 106 25.50 15.84 0.85
C MET A 106 24.69 15.04 -0.16
N VAL A 107 25.21 13.90 -0.61
CA VAL A 107 24.52 13.00 -1.53
C VAL A 107 23.28 12.38 -0.86
N GLY A 108 23.39 11.91 0.38
CA GLY A 108 22.25 11.39 1.14
C GLY A 108 21.17 12.45 1.37
N ARG A 109 21.55 13.72 1.61
CA ARG A 109 20.60 14.83 1.68
C ARG A 109 19.91 15.06 0.34
N TYR A 110 20.63 15.01 -0.77
CA TYR A 110 20.07 15.18 -2.12
C TYR A 110 18.97 14.16 -2.41
N PHE A 111 19.18 12.87 -2.11
CA PHE A 111 18.19 11.83 -2.33
C PHE A 111 16.96 11.94 -1.41
N ARG A 112 17.03 12.70 -0.33
CA ARG A 112 15.89 13.00 0.55
C ARG A 112 15.10 14.24 0.14
N LEU A 113 15.56 14.99 -0.87
CA LEU A 113 14.77 16.10 -1.42
C LEU A 113 13.49 15.55 -2.10
N PRO A 114 12.35 16.25 -1.99
CA PRO A 114 11.06 15.75 -2.46
C PRO A 114 11.07 15.15 -3.88
N PRO A 115 11.64 15.77 -4.92
CA PRO A 115 11.63 15.17 -6.25
C PRO A 115 12.38 13.85 -6.35
N GLN A 116 13.52 13.73 -5.65
CA GLN A 116 14.37 12.54 -5.67
C GLN A 116 13.75 11.43 -4.81
N LEU A 117 13.19 11.80 -3.66
CA LEU A 117 12.52 10.89 -2.78
C LEU A 117 11.28 10.27 -3.46
N ALA A 118 10.49 11.05 -4.20
CA ALA A 118 9.34 10.55 -4.96
C ALA A 118 9.76 9.48 -5.99
N VAL A 119 10.89 9.67 -6.68
CA VAL A 119 11.41 8.66 -7.60
C VAL A 119 11.74 7.36 -6.86
N LEU A 120 12.37 7.44 -5.69
CA LEU A 120 12.70 6.27 -4.88
C LEU A 120 11.43 5.60 -4.32
N ARG A 121 10.44 6.38 -3.87
CA ARG A 121 9.15 5.86 -3.40
C ARG A 121 8.41 5.06 -4.47
N ARG A 122 8.39 5.53 -5.70
CA ARG A 122 7.79 4.80 -6.83
C ARG A 122 8.50 3.47 -7.10
N LYS A 123 9.82 3.42 -6.99
CA LYS A 123 10.58 2.15 -7.09
C LYS A 123 10.20 1.20 -5.95
N GLN A 124 10.14 1.70 -4.72
CA GLN A 124 9.71 0.94 -3.54
C GLN A 124 8.28 0.40 -3.71
N ALA A 125 7.35 1.26 -4.16
CA ALA A 125 5.97 0.86 -4.45
C ALA A 125 5.90 -0.29 -5.46
N ARG A 126 6.69 -0.24 -6.54
CA ARG A 126 6.70 -1.31 -7.55
C ARG A 126 7.20 -2.64 -6.99
N VAL A 127 8.18 -2.64 -6.10
CA VAL A 127 8.62 -3.86 -5.40
C VAL A 127 7.46 -4.45 -4.61
N LEU A 128 6.78 -3.64 -3.80
CA LEU A 128 5.68 -4.07 -2.94
C LEU A 128 4.45 -4.55 -3.74
N LEU A 129 4.06 -3.81 -4.78
CA LEU A 129 2.95 -4.21 -5.66
C LEU A 129 3.24 -5.50 -6.44
N ARG A 130 4.49 -5.72 -6.85
CA ARG A 130 4.87 -7.01 -7.47
C ARG A 130 4.85 -8.16 -6.48
N MET A 131 5.22 -7.94 -5.22
CA MET A 131 5.03 -8.96 -4.17
C MET A 131 3.53 -9.24 -3.95
N ASN A 132 2.68 -8.23 -4.00
CA ASN A 132 1.23 -8.39 -3.87
C ASN A 132 0.58 -9.20 -5.01
N CYS A 133 1.26 -9.37 -6.15
CA CYS A 133 0.81 -10.31 -7.18
C CYS A 133 0.88 -11.79 -6.75
N PHE A 134 1.66 -12.12 -5.73
CA PHE A 134 1.91 -13.49 -5.27
C PHE A 134 1.37 -13.77 -3.88
N ALA A 135 1.19 -12.75 -3.05
CA ALA A 135 0.74 -12.86 -1.68
C ALA A 135 -0.15 -11.69 -1.28
N ASP A 136 -1.15 -11.96 -0.43
CA ASP A 136 -1.99 -10.91 0.13
C ASP A 136 -1.14 -9.90 0.91
N MET A 137 -1.43 -8.62 0.70
CA MET A 137 -0.77 -7.50 1.35
C MET A 137 -1.73 -6.83 2.34
N ALA A 138 -1.27 -6.56 3.56
CA ALA A 138 -1.98 -5.73 4.53
C ALA A 138 -1.14 -4.49 4.83
N VAL A 139 -1.76 -3.32 4.86
CA VAL A 139 -1.09 -2.02 5.00
C VAL A 139 -1.69 -1.23 6.14
N THR A 140 -0.85 -0.57 6.93
CA THR A 140 -1.25 0.39 7.95
C THR A 140 -0.31 1.59 7.99
N ALA A 141 -0.87 2.77 8.28
CA ALA A 141 -0.13 4.02 8.47
C ALA A 141 -0.14 4.52 9.93
N ASP A 142 -0.99 3.94 10.76
CA ASP A 142 -1.18 4.29 12.17
C ASP A 142 -0.85 3.14 13.12
N GLY A 143 -0.69 1.92 12.59
CA GLY A 143 -0.46 0.71 13.36
C GLY A 143 -1.72 0.03 13.89
N GLU A 144 -2.90 0.63 13.67
CA GLU A 144 -4.19 0.16 14.20
C GLU A 144 -5.19 -0.18 13.08
N SER A 145 -5.22 0.66 12.05
CA SER A 145 -6.16 0.54 10.93
C SER A 145 -5.49 -0.18 9.76
N TRP A 146 -5.90 -1.40 9.52
CA TRP A 146 -5.36 -2.21 8.43
C TRP A 146 -6.24 -2.15 7.18
N GLU A 147 -5.62 -2.08 6.01
CA GLU A 147 -6.24 -2.22 4.69
C GLU A 147 -5.63 -3.44 3.98
N LYS A 148 -6.46 -4.38 3.53
CA LYS A 148 -6.03 -5.57 2.80
C LYS A 148 -6.04 -5.31 1.31
N ASN A 149 -4.96 -5.65 0.60
CA ASN A 149 -4.80 -5.49 -0.83
C ASN A 149 -5.30 -4.12 -1.32
N PRO A 150 -4.73 -3.00 -0.84
CA PRO A 150 -5.17 -1.67 -1.20
C PRO A 150 -5.11 -1.46 -2.72
N ASP A 151 -5.98 -0.60 -3.22
CA ASP A 151 -5.91 -0.17 -4.61
C ASP A 151 -4.49 0.35 -4.94
N PRO A 152 -3.87 -0.12 -6.04
CA PRO A 152 -2.49 0.22 -6.37
C PRO A 152 -2.20 1.72 -6.48
N GLU A 153 -3.14 2.53 -7.04
CA GLU A 153 -2.95 3.97 -7.18
C GLU A 153 -3.05 4.67 -5.83
N ARG A 154 -3.99 4.24 -4.98
CA ARG A 154 -4.09 4.73 -3.60
C ARG A 154 -2.86 4.37 -2.79
N PHE A 155 -2.34 3.17 -2.94
CA PHE A 155 -1.11 2.73 -2.27
C PHE A 155 0.10 3.59 -2.69
N VAL A 156 0.28 3.83 -3.99
CA VAL A 156 1.35 4.70 -4.50
C VAL A 156 1.18 6.12 -3.96
N LYS A 157 -0.04 6.66 -3.97
CA LYS A 157 -0.32 7.98 -3.43
C LYS A 157 -0.02 8.07 -1.93
N ALA A 158 -0.39 7.07 -1.15
CA ALA A 158 -0.10 7.02 0.29
C ALA A 158 1.42 7.06 0.57
N LEU A 159 2.22 6.42 -0.29
CA LEU A 159 3.68 6.51 -0.23
C LEU A 159 4.22 7.88 -0.63
N ASP A 160 3.68 8.50 -1.67
CA ASP A 160 4.09 9.83 -2.13
C ASP A 160 3.72 10.90 -1.07
N ASP A 161 2.58 10.75 -0.39
CA ASP A 161 2.09 11.65 0.66
C ASP A 161 2.71 11.38 2.05
N LEU A 162 3.57 10.37 2.17
CA LEU A 162 4.20 10.01 3.44
C LEU A 162 5.17 11.12 3.88
N SER A 163 4.81 11.83 4.95
CA SER A 163 5.54 13.00 5.45
C SER A 163 5.54 13.07 6.99
N GLY A 164 6.43 13.88 7.54
CA GLY A 164 6.55 14.10 8.98
C GLY A 164 7.13 12.90 9.73
N ALA A 165 6.54 12.54 10.85
CA ALA A 165 6.91 11.37 11.67
C ALA A 165 6.12 10.11 11.29
N ARG A 166 5.48 10.09 10.14
CA ARG A 166 4.65 8.98 9.70
C ARG A 166 5.50 7.83 9.17
N PHE A 167 4.96 6.65 9.31
CA PHE A 167 5.47 5.43 8.67
C PHE A 167 4.34 4.78 7.86
N LEU A 168 4.73 3.91 6.94
CA LEU A 168 3.84 2.96 6.31
C LEU A 168 4.39 1.58 6.57
N ARG A 169 3.58 0.72 7.19
CA ARG A 169 3.91 -0.68 7.43
C ARG A 169 3.12 -1.56 6.50
N VAL A 170 3.82 -2.47 5.87
CA VAL A 170 3.28 -3.44 4.93
C VAL A 170 3.58 -4.84 5.44
N LEU A 171 2.54 -5.66 5.60
CA LEU A 171 2.65 -7.08 5.93
C LEU A 171 2.29 -7.93 4.72
N PHE A 172 3.01 -9.01 4.53
CA PHE A 172 2.63 -10.16 3.72
C PHE A 172 2.44 -11.34 4.68
N PRO A 173 1.21 -11.54 5.21
CA PRO A 173 0.99 -12.43 6.36
C PRO A 173 1.28 -13.91 6.08
N SER A 174 1.06 -14.39 4.83
CA SER A 174 1.38 -15.75 4.41
C SER A 174 2.89 -16.01 4.38
N GLU A 175 3.66 -15.00 3.97
CA GLU A 175 5.11 -15.06 3.82
C GLU A 175 5.86 -14.68 5.10
N ARG A 176 5.15 -14.25 6.14
CA ARG A 176 5.71 -13.71 7.39
C ARG A 176 6.75 -12.62 7.13
N VAL A 177 6.38 -11.68 6.25
CA VAL A 177 7.22 -10.53 5.88
C VAL A 177 6.60 -9.26 6.41
N MET A 178 7.41 -8.41 7.02
CA MET A 178 7.07 -7.04 7.36
C MET A 178 8.05 -6.08 6.68
N ILE A 179 7.50 -5.06 6.04
CA ILE A 179 8.28 -4.00 5.42
C ILE A 179 7.80 -2.66 5.97
N GLU A 180 8.75 -1.84 6.41
CA GLU A 180 8.45 -0.53 6.97
C GLU A 180 9.16 0.56 6.19
N LEU A 181 8.40 1.60 5.86
CA LEU A 181 8.87 2.81 5.17
C LEU A 181 8.61 4.00 6.09
N ASN A 182 9.66 4.77 6.35
CA ASN A 182 9.55 6.00 7.14
C ASN A 182 9.57 7.23 6.23
N ALA A 183 8.81 8.27 6.61
CA ALA A 183 8.66 9.49 5.81
C ALA A 183 10.00 10.14 5.43
N ASN A 184 10.94 10.16 6.36
CA ASN A 184 12.23 10.85 6.21
C ASN A 184 13.36 9.93 5.73
N ASP A 185 13.06 8.67 5.40
CA ASP A 185 14.05 7.71 4.95
C ASP A 185 13.80 7.28 3.49
N ALA A 186 14.87 7.25 2.72
CA ALA A 186 14.84 6.74 1.35
C ALA A 186 14.99 5.20 1.29
N ARG A 187 14.97 4.52 2.44
CA ARG A 187 15.16 3.07 2.59
C ARG A 187 13.87 2.39 3.02
N MET A 188 13.79 1.08 2.80
CA MET A 188 12.78 0.21 3.42
C MET A 188 13.48 -0.70 4.42
N SER A 189 12.91 -0.86 5.60
CA SER A 189 13.29 -1.91 6.54
C SER A 189 12.49 -3.17 6.24
N VAL A 190 13.15 -4.31 6.09
CA VAL A 190 12.53 -5.59 5.71
C VAL A 190 12.83 -6.62 6.78
N VAL A 191 11.80 -7.15 7.40
CA VAL A 191 11.89 -8.30 8.29
C VAL A 191 11.31 -9.51 7.58
N CYS A 192 12.12 -10.53 7.39
CA CYS A 192 11.75 -11.79 6.77
C CYS A 192 12.72 -12.89 7.22
N GLU A 193 12.19 -14.02 7.64
CA GLU A 193 13.00 -15.17 8.09
C GLU A 193 13.27 -16.18 6.96
N ASP A 194 12.35 -16.27 5.99
CA ASP A 194 12.47 -17.21 4.89
C ASP A 194 13.48 -16.75 3.83
N ALA A 195 14.44 -17.63 3.52
CA ALA A 195 15.51 -17.33 2.57
C ALA A 195 15.02 -17.21 1.12
N ALA A 196 14.00 -17.99 0.73
CA ALA A 196 13.45 -17.97 -0.62
C ALA A 196 12.68 -16.68 -0.86
N THR A 197 11.88 -16.26 0.11
CA THR A 197 11.16 -14.97 0.08
C THR A 197 12.14 -13.78 0.07
N LEU A 198 13.21 -13.83 0.87
CA LEU A 198 14.26 -12.82 0.82
C LEU A 198 14.94 -12.74 -0.55
N GLU A 199 15.17 -13.87 -1.19
CA GLU A 199 15.73 -13.90 -2.55
C GLU A 199 14.76 -13.28 -3.56
N THR A 200 13.47 -13.56 -3.44
CA THR A 200 12.43 -12.92 -4.26
C THR A 200 12.43 -11.40 -4.07
N ILE A 201 12.48 -10.92 -2.82
CA ILE A 201 12.57 -9.47 -2.53
C ILE A 201 13.85 -8.89 -3.14
N ARG A 202 14.98 -9.59 -3.04
CA ARG A 202 16.26 -9.15 -3.62
C ARG A 202 16.17 -9.00 -5.14
N GLN A 203 15.54 -9.95 -5.82
CA GLN A 203 15.34 -9.91 -7.28
C GLN A 203 14.42 -8.76 -7.70
N LEU A 204 13.29 -8.59 -7.01
CA LEU A 204 12.34 -7.51 -7.27
C LEU A 204 12.99 -6.14 -7.02
N ALA A 205 13.73 -5.99 -5.93
CA ALA A 205 14.48 -4.77 -5.62
C ALA A 205 15.54 -4.48 -6.69
N GLY A 206 16.29 -5.51 -7.10
CA GLY A 206 17.31 -5.40 -8.15
C GLY A 206 16.74 -4.97 -9.50
N ALA A 207 15.55 -5.45 -9.86
CA ALA A 207 14.84 -5.03 -11.07
C ALA A 207 14.46 -3.55 -11.07
N GLU A 208 14.31 -2.93 -9.89
CA GLU A 208 14.08 -1.48 -9.74
C GLU A 208 15.38 -0.68 -9.49
N GLY A 209 16.55 -1.34 -9.54
CA GLY A 209 17.84 -0.72 -9.23
C GLY A 209 17.97 -0.36 -7.75
N LEU A 210 17.39 -1.18 -6.87
CA LEU A 210 17.54 -1.15 -5.43
C LEU A 210 18.32 -2.38 -4.96
N PHE A 211 18.92 -2.30 -3.78
CA PHE A 211 19.79 -3.32 -3.23
C PHE A 211 19.31 -3.76 -1.86
N LEU A 212 19.26 -5.07 -1.61
CA LEU A 212 18.96 -5.65 -0.30
C LEU A 212 20.26 -6.04 0.40
N TRP A 213 20.49 -5.53 1.61
CA TRP A 213 21.67 -5.87 2.42
C TRP A 213 21.33 -5.97 3.91
N LYS A 214 22.21 -6.62 4.68
CA LYS A 214 22.05 -6.74 6.14
C LYS A 214 22.49 -5.44 6.81
N GLU A 215 21.76 -5.00 7.81
CA GLU A 215 22.27 -3.98 8.71
C GLU A 215 23.54 -4.49 9.39
N GLN A 216 24.61 -3.71 9.34
CA GLN A 216 25.81 -3.99 10.12
C GLN A 216 25.52 -3.57 11.57
N LYS A 217 25.41 -4.56 12.47
CA LYS A 217 25.46 -4.28 13.90
C LYS A 217 26.90 -3.88 14.23
N ASP A 218 27.04 -2.75 14.90
CA ASP A 218 28.31 -2.31 15.51
C ASP A 218 28.74 -3.22 16.63
#